data_6d126d69b187f2e5150eba6c52798410
#
_entry.id   6d126d69b187f2e5150eba6c52798410
#
_cell.length_a   1.000
_cell.length_b   1.000
_cell.length_c   1.000
_cell.angle_alpha   90.00
_cell.angle_beta   90.00
_cell.angle_gamma   90.00
#
_symmetry.space_group_name_H-M   'P 1'
#
loop_
_entity.id
_entity.type
_entity.pdbx_description
1 polymer ?
#
loop_
_entity_poly.entity_id
_entity_poly.type
_entity_poly.pdbx_seq_one_letter_code
_entity_poly.pdbx_strand_id
1 'polypeptide(L)'
;MNSCLFATFTLCLGASVLSADTKVIEAFEGDGFDSWQTAGTGFGLAPIAGKVDGVNGEFRNYGGNALVCSGHRGDAATGTLTSPEMKLTHAYLGFLVAGGNHPGKTAVQLLVGGKVVREATGANGLTLRENVWDIAEFKGKTGVIRIVDEHVDAWGFIAADHFVFSTDTKPKFPTGGRPKPKADSSLVRVAGEGSAALVPGATFKVSADRKVTGVTSPTAIGFGNDGSVYVAESHRFRFGVEDDRSHLYWYHDDLAAATTADRLALHKKWEAKRSHEWMTAKSELIRHVGGEQADGTFTTNKVFAGGFNDVLDGTGAGVMAWDDTVYFACIPKLWMLQDGKKDGVETGRKVIEDGFGVRISLSGHDMNGFAIGPDGRVWGTIGDRGFNLTTKEGKKYDSRNRGAVFRFEPDGTNFEVVHFGLRNPKEIAFDDFGNAFSVDNNSDQGDAARVVYVVEGADSGWEMEHQAMHTFHRSIGLEQRPLSRWMTEKVWELQNPVQPAFIIPPSAYISSGPSGLTYHPGAGFLESEAGHFLICDYRGSAGASGIWSFKME
;
A
#
# COMPACT_ATOMS: atom_id res chain seq x y z
N MET A 1 43.03 -35.12 -65.23
CA MET A 1 43.25 -33.69 -65.05
C MET A 1 42.87 -33.37 -63.64
N ASN A 2 43.85 -33.23 -62.77
CA ASN A 2 43.71 -33.02 -61.35
C ASN A 2 43.56 -31.52 -61.06
N SER A 3 42.56 -31.14 -60.27
CA SER A 3 42.47 -29.81 -59.70
C SER A 3 42.46 -29.96 -58.19
N CYS A 4 43.58 -29.56 -57.56
CA CYS A 4 43.71 -29.40 -56.10
C CYS A 4 42.94 -28.20 -55.62
N LEU A 5 42.03 -28.40 -54.63
CA LEU A 5 41.47 -27.32 -53.80
C LEU A 5 42.37 -27.14 -52.60
N PHE A 6 42.94 -25.96 -52.46
CA PHE A 6 43.57 -25.48 -51.23
C PHE A 6 42.46 -24.96 -50.26
N ALA A 7 42.32 -25.60 -49.12
CA ALA A 7 41.49 -25.10 -48.05
C ALA A 7 42.35 -24.24 -47.09
N THR A 8 42.08 -22.95 -47.06
CA THR A 8 42.70 -22.00 -46.13
C THR A 8 41.96 -22.08 -44.77
N PHE A 9 42.62 -22.60 -43.75
CA PHE A 9 42.11 -22.56 -42.37
C PHE A 9 42.38 -21.17 -41.79
N THR A 10 41.32 -20.39 -41.63
CA THR A 10 41.38 -19.13 -40.85
C THR A 10 41.17 -19.48 -39.38
N LEU A 11 42.20 -19.36 -38.58
CA LEU A 11 42.17 -19.50 -37.12
C LEU A 11 41.50 -18.25 -36.53
N CYS A 12 40.21 -18.32 -36.24
CA CYS A 12 39.55 -17.30 -35.40
C CYS A 12 39.99 -17.50 -33.96
N LEU A 13 40.94 -16.67 -33.49
CA LEU A 13 41.13 -16.47 -32.06
C LEU A 13 39.88 -15.78 -31.47
N GLY A 14 38.98 -16.58 -30.93
CA GLY A 14 37.90 -16.09 -30.09
C GLY A 14 38.50 -15.50 -28.81
N ALA A 15 38.56 -14.19 -28.71
CA ALA A 15 38.75 -13.52 -27.43
C ALA A 15 37.55 -13.90 -26.57
N SER A 16 37.71 -14.83 -25.64
CA SER A 16 36.77 -15.05 -24.53
C SER A 16 36.71 -13.77 -23.73
N VAL A 17 35.60 -13.04 -23.87
CA VAL A 17 35.24 -11.96 -22.92
C VAL A 17 35.05 -12.65 -21.58
N LEU A 18 36.07 -12.60 -20.71
CA LEU A 18 35.95 -13.03 -19.34
C LEU A 18 34.85 -12.14 -18.70
N SER A 19 33.72 -12.75 -18.39
CA SER A 19 32.71 -12.09 -17.56
C SER A 19 33.37 -11.64 -16.26
N ALA A 20 33.18 -10.37 -15.88
CA ALA A 20 33.72 -9.85 -14.65
C ALA A 20 33.24 -10.69 -13.45
N ASP A 21 34.17 -11.22 -12.67
CA ASP A 21 33.83 -11.94 -11.44
C ASP A 21 33.42 -10.91 -10.37
N THR A 22 32.15 -11.00 -9.94
CA THR A 22 31.58 -10.09 -8.95
C THR A 22 30.95 -10.92 -7.84
N LYS A 23 31.37 -10.70 -6.60
CA LYS A 23 30.87 -11.37 -5.42
C LYS A 23 30.23 -10.36 -4.47
N VAL A 24 28.93 -10.48 -4.22
CA VAL A 24 28.23 -9.71 -3.18
C VAL A 24 28.77 -10.09 -1.82
N ILE A 25 29.18 -9.11 -1.03
CA ILE A 25 29.62 -9.24 0.36
C ILE A 25 28.41 -9.05 1.28
N GLU A 26 27.66 -7.97 1.03
CA GLU A 26 26.50 -7.60 1.83
C GLU A 26 25.59 -6.69 1.00
N ALA A 27 24.30 -6.94 1.05
CA ALA A 27 23.26 -6.17 0.37
C ALA A 27 22.15 -5.67 1.32
N PHE A 28 22.28 -5.94 2.60
CA PHE A 28 21.38 -5.49 3.67
C PHE A 28 19.88 -5.77 3.44
N GLU A 29 19.57 -6.91 2.83
CA GLU A 29 18.20 -7.33 2.51
C GLU A 29 17.51 -8.11 3.64
N GLY A 30 18.19 -8.37 4.75
CA GLY A 30 17.71 -9.13 5.90
C GLY A 30 16.88 -8.31 6.89
N ASP A 31 16.27 -8.99 7.86
CA ASP A 31 15.51 -8.39 8.95
C ASP A 31 16.40 -7.91 10.12
N GLY A 32 17.71 -7.95 9.95
CA GLY A 32 18.73 -7.51 10.91
C GLY A 32 20.04 -7.25 10.21
N PHE A 33 21.11 -6.97 10.99
CA PHE A 33 22.45 -6.72 10.46
C PHE A 33 23.31 -7.99 10.37
N ASP A 34 22.69 -9.16 10.50
CA ASP A 34 23.34 -10.49 10.46
C ASP A 34 24.61 -10.56 11.32
N SER A 35 25.77 -10.76 10.68
CA SER A 35 27.07 -10.86 11.37
C SER A 35 27.75 -9.49 11.59
N TRP A 36 27.15 -8.38 11.13
CA TRP A 36 27.70 -7.06 11.37
C TRP A 36 27.37 -6.57 12.78
N GLN A 37 28.29 -5.89 13.42
CA GLN A 37 28.17 -5.41 14.79
C GLN A 37 27.88 -3.92 14.84
N THR A 38 26.84 -3.54 15.58
CA THR A 38 26.50 -2.14 15.85
C THR A 38 27.10 -1.66 17.16
N ALA A 39 27.52 -0.39 17.20
CA ALA A 39 27.82 0.32 18.44
C ALA A 39 27.21 1.73 18.37
N GLY A 40 26.80 2.28 19.51
CA GLY A 40 26.07 3.56 19.57
C GLY A 40 24.57 3.41 19.28
N THR A 41 23.92 4.51 18.89
CA THR A 41 22.45 4.58 18.75
C THR A 41 21.98 4.96 17.34
N GLY A 42 22.90 5.24 16.41
CA GLY A 42 22.57 5.76 15.09
C GLY A 42 21.87 4.74 14.17
N PHE A 43 22.37 3.49 14.15
CA PHE A 43 21.96 2.52 13.12
C PHE A 43 20.63 1.77 13.37
N GLY A 44 20.02 1.90 14.53
CA GLY A 44 18.81 1.14 14.83
C GLY A 44 19.07 -0.38 14.98
N LEU A 45 18.05 -1.19 14.68
CA LEU A 45 18.11 -2.65 14.87
C LEU A 45 18.18 -3.45 13.56
N ALA A 46 17.88 -2.82 12.42
CA ALA A 46 17.80 -3.47 11.11
C ALA A 46 18.00 -2.47 9.96
N PRO A 47 18.28 -2.96 8.74
CA PRO A 47 18.23 -2.15 7.52
C PRO A 47 16.87 -1.49 7.30
N ILE A 48 16.85 -0.39 6.56
CA ILE A 48 15.66 0.43 6.31
C ILE A 48 15.22 0.38 4.85
N ALA A 49 13.93 0.48 4.61
CA ALA A 49 13.34 0.48 3.27
C ALA A 49 13.29 1.90 2.66
N GLY A 50 14.44 2.55 2.53
CA GLY A 50 14.58 3.86 1.88
C GLY A 50 14.13 5.06 2.69
N LYS A 51 13.49 4.89 3.85
CA LYS A 51 13.04 5.98 4.72
C LYS A 51 13.35 5.68 6.17
N VAL A 52 13.82 6.67 6.90
CA VAL A 52 14.09 6.59 8.34
C VAL A 52 13.58 7.83 9.05
N ASP A 53 13.03 7.66 10.24
CA ASP A 53 12.30 8.73 10.95
C ASP A 53 13.18 9.94 11.30
N GLY A 54 14.46 9.73 11.53
CA GLY A 54 15.40 10.80 11.86
C GLY A 54 15.91 11.61 10.67
N VAL A 55 15.61 11.22 9.43
CA VAL A 55 16.09 11.89 8.21
C VAL A 55 14.93 12.46 7.43
N ASN A 56 14.99 13.74 7.09
CA ASN A 56 13.93 14.40 6.36
C ASN A 56 14.05 14.11 4.84
N GLY A 57 13.28 13.13 4.36
CA GLY A 57 13.25 12.71 2.96
C GLY A 57 13.34 11.19 2.80
N GLU A 58 13.56 10.75 1.56
CA GLU A 58 13.64 9.34 1.19
C GLU A 58 14.92 9.07 0.40
N PHE A 59 15.64 8.01 0.79
CA PHE A 59 16.81 7.56 0.07
C PHE A 59 16.46 7.00 -1.31
N ARG A 60 17.29 7.25 -2.29
CA ARG A 60 17.11 6.82 -3.69
C ARG A 60 18.37 6.14 -4.19
N ASN A 61 18.20 5.31 -5.23
CA ASN A 61 19.31 4.66 -5.95
C ASN A 61 20.11 3.67 -5.08
N TYR A 62 19.43 2.96 -4.16
CA TYR A 62 20.00 1.81 -3.46
C TYR A 62 19.64 0.51 -4.18
N GLY A 63 20.28 -0.60 -3.84
CA GLY A 63 19.99 -1.93 -4.39
C GLY A 63 18.87 -2.63 -3.63
N GLY A 64 18.10 -3.48 -4.30
CA GLY A 64 17.09 -4.32 -3.65
C GLY A 64 16.00 -3.56 -2.89
N ASN A 65 15.71 -4.00 -1.66
CA ASN A 65 14.58 -3.52 -0.84
C ASN A 65 15.01 -2.68 0.36
N ALA A 66 16.27 -2.75 0.77
CA ALA A 66 16.71 -2.09 1.98
C ALA A 66 18.15 -1.57 1.88
N LEU A 67 18.54 -0.73 2.81
CA LEU A 67 19.87 -0.16 2.97
C LEU A 67 20.15 0.10 4.44
N VAL A 68 21.40 0.33 4.84
CA VAL A 68 21.71 0.79 6.20
C VAL A 68 21.79 2.30 6.27
N CYS A 69 21.34 2.85 7.40
CA CYS A 69 21.45 4.28 7.68
C CYS A 69 21.67 4.53 9.17
N SER A 70 22.55 5.47 9.53
CA SER A 70 22.78 5.88 10.92
C SER A 70 21.79 6.94 11.42
N GLY A 71 20.92 7.44 10.57
CA GLY A 71 20.01 8.54 10.88
C GLY A 71 18.73 8.16 11.64
N HIS A 72 18.66 7.01 12.32
CA HIS A 72 17.43 6.56 13.01
C HIS A 72 16.89 7.54 14.06
N ARG A 73 17.76 8.32 14.69
CA ARG A 73 17.40 9.30 15.71
C ARG A 73 17.80 10.73 15.33
N GLY A 74 17.92 11.00 14.03
CA GLY A 74 18.34 12.29 13.50
C GLY A 74 19.85 12.52 13.55
N ASP A 75 20.28 13.70 13.15
CA ASP A 75 21.68 14.10 12.99
C ASP A 75 22.51 14.01 14.30
N ALA A 76 21.88 14.04 15.45
CA ALA A 76 22.55 13.97 16.75
C ALA A 76 22.89 12.55 17.22
N ALA A 77 22.37 11.52 16.55
CA ALA A 77 22.64 10.14 16.91
C ALA A 77 23.93 9.66 16.26
N THR A 78 24.81 9.03 17.03
CA THR A 78 26.09 8.54 16.54
C THR A 78 26.23 7.04 16.71
N GLY A 79 27.11 6.44 15.93
CA GLY A 79 27.39 5.01 16.04
C GLY A 79 28.26 4.45 14.93
N THR A 80 28.54 3.15 15.02
CA THR A 80 29.23 2.41 13.98
C THR A 80 28.51 1.12 13.64
N LEU A 81 28.65 0.70 12.38
CA LEU A 81 28.26 -0.63 11.90
C LEU A 81 29.50 -1.27 11.27
N THR A 82 29.94 -2.40 11.80
CA THR A 82 31.23 -3.01 11.48
C THR A 82 31.04 -4.45 10.99
N SER A 83 31.61 -4.75 9.83
CA SER A 83 31.57 -6.10 9.25
C SER A 83 32.44 -7.09 10.06
N PRO A 84 32.19 -8.39 9.92
CA PRO A 84 33.18 -9.40 10.28
C PRO A 84 34.50 -9.19 9.53
N GLU A 85 35.57 -9.76 10.04
CA GLU A 85 36.83 -9.86 9.31
C GLU A 85 36.66 -10.71 8.05
N MET A 86 37.13 -10.23 6.92
CA MET A 86 37.05 -10.91 5.65
C MET A 86 38.35 -10.87 4.85
N LYS A 87 38.62 -11.91 4.05
CA LYS A 87 39.74 -11.91 3.11
C LYS A 87 39.45 -11.03 1.90
N LEU A 88 40.33 -10.10 1.58
CA LEU A 88 40.23 -9.26 0.40
C LEU A 88 40.71 -10.06 -0.82
N THR A 89 39.78 -10.57 -1.61
CA THR A 89 40.06 -11.57 -2.67
C THR A 89 40.17 -10.98 -4.07
N HIS A 90 39.60 -9.79 -4.29
CA HIS A 90 39.47 -9.12 -5.59
C HIS A 90 40.30 -7.84 -5.65
N ALA A 91 40.46 -7.28 -6.84
CA ALA A 91 41.15 -6.02 -7.04
C ALA A 91 40.35 -4.78 -6.64
N TYR A 92 39.03 -4.90 -6.68
CA TYR A 92 38.12 -3.78 -6.40
C TYR A 92 37.08 -4.14 -5.36
N LEU A 93 36.72 -3.14 -4.53
CA LEU A 93 35.59 -3.15 -3.59
C LEU A 93 34.66 -2.01 -3.98
N GLY A 94 33.44 -2.35 -4.39
CA GLY A 94 32.39 -1.41 -4.76
C GLY A 94 31.26 -1.38 -3.75
N PHE A 95 30.58 -0.24 -3.61
CA PHE A 95 29.39 -0.05 -2.77
C PHE A 95 28.63 1.22 -3.17
N LEU A 96 27.43 1.37 -2.62
CA LEU A 96 26.58 2.55 -2.76
C LEU A 96 26.64 3.35 -1.46
N VAL A 97 26.73 4.70 -1.53
CA VAL A 97 26.84 5.58 -0.35
C VAL A 97 26.10 6.90 -0.52
N ALA A 98 25.45 7.38 0.54
CA ALA A 98 24.78 8.69 0.65
C ALA A 98 24.94 9.25 2.07
N GLY A 99 24.36 10.42 2.33
CA GLY A 99 24.40 11.08 3.63
C GLY A 99 25.41 12.21 3.70
N GLY A 100 25.97 12.46 4.88
CA GLY A 100 26.85 13.58 5.15
C GLY A 100 28.20 13.50 4.46
N ASN A 101 28.80 14.66 4.20
CA ASN A 101 30.15 14.80 3.66
C ASN A 101 31.09 15.30 4.75
N HIS A 102 31.36 14.47 5.75
CA HIS A 102 32.25 14.79 6.88
C HIS A 102 33.34 13.73 7.00
N PRO A 103 34.48 13.88 6.29
CA PRO A 103 35.56 12.91 6.32
C PRO A 103 35.97 12.51 7.74
N GLY A 104 36.15 11.22 7.97
CA GLY A 104 36.48 10.64 9.28
C GLY A 104 35.30 10.56 10.25
N LYS A 105 34.18 11.27 10.01
CA LYS A 105 33.03 11.36 10.91
C LYS A 105 31.76 10.72 10.37
N THR A 106 31.40 10.98 9.12
CA THR A 106 30.32 10.27 8.42
C THR A 106 30.89 9.59 7.20
N ALA A 107 31.28 8.32 7.31
CA ALA A 107 32.05 7.65 6.27
C ALA A 107 31.84 6.13 6.25
N VAL A 108 32.07 5.56 5.08
CA VAL A 108 32.40 4.14 4.90
C VAL A 108 33.90 4.02 4.87
N GLN A 109 34.47 3.10 5.64
CA GLN A 109 35.91 2.90 5.80
C GLN A 109 36.28 1.44 5.56
N LEU A 110 37.42 1.20 4.88
CA LEU A 110 38.08 -0.11 4.85
C LEU A 110 39.27 -0.07 5.79
N LEU A 111 39.34 -1.00 6.74
CA LEU A 111 40.42 -1.17 7.67
C LEU A 111 41.22 -2.42 7.31
N VAL A 112 42.58 -2.27 7.31
CA VAL A 112 43.51 -3.40 7.14
C VAL A 112 44.57 -3.28 8.24
N GLY A 113 44.71 -4.34 9.03
CA GLY A 113 45.59 -4.31 10.21
C GLY A 113 45.23 -3.21 11.22
N GLY A 114 43.94 -2.93 11.39
CA GLY A 114 43.38 -1.92 12.29
C GLY A 114 43.53 -0.47 11.82
N LYS A 115 44.10 -0.22 10.63
CA LYS A 115 44.29 1.12 10.06
C LYS A 115 43.31 1.37 8.93
N VAL A 116 42.67 2.54 8.88
CA VAL A 116 41.87 2.98 7.76
C VAL A 116 42.75 3.16 6.53
N VAL A 117 42.49 2.39 5.48
CA VAL A 117 43.27 2.41 4.21
C VAL A 117 42.48 3.00 3.06
N ARG A 118 41.13 3.01 3.14
CA ARG A 118 40.23 3.65 2.19
C ARG A 118 39.06 4.26 2.97
N GLU A 119 38.56 5.38 2.46
CA GLU A 119 37.40 6.06 3.04
C GLU A 119 36.54 6.72 1.94
N ALA A 120 35.24 6.74 2.13
CA ALA A 120 34.27 7.47 1.30
C ALA A 120 33.14 8.05 2.15
N THR A 121 32.71 9.25 1.83
CA THR A 121 31.63 9.97 2.47
C THR A 121 30.40 10.04 1.56
N GLY A 122 29.25 10.44 2.08
CA GLY A 122 28.14 10.93 1.27
C GLY A 122 28.48 12.28 0.60
N ALA A 123 27.46 12.95 0.08
CA ALA A 123 27.61 14.24 -0.58
C ALA A 123 26.53 15.24 -0.15
N ASN A 124 26.13 15.18 1.11
CA ASN A 124 25.03 15.94 1.69
C ASN A 124 23.74 15.75 0.88
N GLY A 125 23.36 14.50 0.67
CA GLY A 125 22.21 14.13 -0.14
C GLY A 125 21.68 12.73 0.18
N LEU A 126 20.46 12.45 -0.32
CA LEU A 126 19.74 11.20 -0.08
C LEU A 126 19.79 10.22 -1.27
N THR A 127 20.52 10.57 -2.33
CA THR A 127 20.69 9.67 -3.48
C THR A 127 22.02 8.95 -3.36
N LEU A 128 21.96 7.62 -3.21
CA LEU A 128 23.18 6.82 -3.12
C LEU A 128 23.97 6.89 -4.43
N ARG A 129 25.26 6.98 -4.30
CA ARG A 129 26.22 7.05 -5.41
C ARG A 129 27.14 5.84 -5.37
N GLU A 130 27.50 5.37 -6.55
CA GLU A 130 28.49 4.33 -6.70
C GLU A 130 29.85 4.82 -6.23
N ASN A 131 30.53 4.00 -5.43
CA ASN A 131 31.89 4.18 -5.03
C ASN A 131 32.65 2.89 -5.27
N VAL A 132 33.86 2.98 -5.83
CA VAL A 132 34.69 1.81 -6.13
C VAL A 132 36.11 2.13 -5.72
N TRP A 133 36.66 1.31 -4.82
CA TRP A 133 38.05 1.40 -4.39
C TRP A 133 38.91 0.36 -5.10
N ASP A 134 40.05 0.79 -5.59
CA ASP A 134 41.17 -0.12 -5.91
C ASP A 134 41.78 -0.62 -4.60
N ILE A 135 41.69 -1.92 -4.37
CA ILE A 135 42.21 -2.62 -3.19
C ILE A 135 43.20 -3.72 -3.58
N ALA A 136 43.71 -3.71 -4.82
CA ALA A 136 44.63 -4.73 -5.31
C ALA A 136 45.87 -4.91 -4.44
N GLU A 137 46.42 -3.82 -3.86
CA GLU A 137 47.56 -3.83 -2.94
C GLU A 137 47.30 -4.58 -1.61
N PHE A 138 46.04 -4.78 -1.27
CA PHE A 138 45.62 -5.49 -0.05
C PHE A 138 45.13 -6.92 -0.33
N LYS A 139 45.24 -7.38 -1.58
CA LYS A 139 44.77 -8.72 -1.95
C LYS A 139 45.44 -9.81 -1.10
N GLY A 140 44.60 -10.70 -0.55
CA GLY A 140 45.03 -11.79 0.35
C GLY A 140 45.17 -11.39 1.82
N LYS A 141 45.12 -10.08 2.16
CA LYS A 141 45.06 -9.62 3.56
C LYS A 141 43.65 -9.73 4.12
N THR A 142 43.54 -9.66 5.44
CA THR A 142 42.28 -9.54 6.15
C THR A 142 41.90 -8.06 6.28
N GLY A 143 40.66 -7.73 5.98
CA GLY A 143 40.09 -6.38 6.12
C GLY A 143 38.74 -6.39 6.81
N VAL A 144 38.34 -5.22 7.28
CA VAL A 144 37.04 -4.95 7.92
C VAL A 144 36.43 -3.71 7.27
N ILE A 145 35.17 -3.77 6.93
CA ILE A 145 34.40 -2.59 6.50
C ILE A 145 33.72 -2.01 7.75
N ARG A 146 33.89 -0.70 7.96
CA ARG A 146 33.23 0.03 9.03
C ARG A 146 32.49 1.22 8.45
N ILE A 147 31.19 1.33 8.78
CA ILE A 147 30.39 2.50 8.51
C ILE A 147 30.34 3.29 9.81
N VAL A 148 30.85 4.52 9.79
CA VAL A 148 31.00 5.35 10.98
C VAL A 148 30.17 6.61 10.87
N ASP A 149 29.53 6.97 11.98
CA ASP A 149 28.82 8.22 12.18
C ASP A 149 29.20 8.79 13.56
N GLU A 150 29.98 9.87 13.56
CA GLU A 150 30.40 10.60 14.74
C GLU A 150 30.10 12.10 14.63
N HIS A 151 29.27 12.51 13.65
CA HIS A 151 28.90 13.89 13.42
C HIS A 151 27.51 14.19 13.98
N VAL A 152 27.35 15.29 14.72
CA VAL A 152 26.12 15.61 15.44
C VAL A 152 25.37 16.85 14.93
N ASP A 153 25.88 17.49 13.88
CA ASP A 153 25.25 18.65 13.24
C ASP A 153 24.61 18.27 11.90
N ALA A 154 24.20 19.24 11.12
CA ALA A 154 23.54 19.05 9.84
C ALA A 154 24.21 18.00 8.95
N TRP A 155 23.45 17.08 8.39
CA TRP A 155 23.93 15.90 7.66
C TRP A 155 24.74 14.92 8.54
N GLY A 156 24.44 14.87 9.83
CA GLY A 156 25.02 13.94 10.78
C GLY A 156 24.44 12.54 10.63
N PHE A 157 24.51 11.97 9.43
CA PHE A 157 24.20 10.57 9.16
C PHE A 157 24.92 10.07 7.91
N ILE A 158 25.10 8.76 7.82
CA ILE A 158 25.64 8.05 6.68
C ILE A 158 24.69 6.91 6.29
N ALA A 159 24.51 6.70 5.00
CA ALA A 159 23.76 5.58 4.45
C ALA A 159 24.63 4.82 3.46
N ALA A 160 24.59 3.51 3.49
CA ALA A 160 25.35 2.66 2.59
C ALA A 160 24.56 1.40 2.20
N ASP A 161 24.98 0.80 1.07
CA ASP A 161 24.33 -0.38 0.56
C ASP A 161 25.22 -1.14 -0.42
N HIS A 162 24.88 -2.40 -0.65
CA HIS A 162 25.34 -3.27 -1.72
C HIS A 162 26.85 -3.34 -1.90
N PHE A 163 27.55 -3.86 -0.88
CA PHE A 163 28.99 -4.08 -0.92
C PHE A 163 29.35 -5.28 -1.81
N VAL A 164 30.26 -5.09 -2.76
CA VAL A 164 30.68 -6.12 -3.71
C VAL A 164 32.18 -6.15 -3.91
N PHE A 165 32.76 -7.36 -3.98
CA PHE A 165 34.07 -7.55 -4.56
C PHE A 165 33.95 -7.69 -6.08
N SER A 166 34.90 -7.12 -6.84
CA SER A 166 34.90 -7.21 -8.30
C SER A 166 36.32 -7.30 -8.87
N THR A 167 36.41 -7.96 -10.02
CA THR A 167 37.61 -7.90 -10.88
C THR A 167 37.54 -6.73 -11.87
N ASP A 168 36.39 -6.07 -12.01
CA ASP A 168 36.14 -4.94 -12.89
C ASP A 168 36.20 -3.62 -12.12
N THR A 169 36.77 -2.58 -12.73
CA THR A 169 36.77 -1.20 -12.24
C THR A 169 35.36 -0.58 -12.17
N LYS A 170 34.40 -1.16 -12.85
CA LYS A 170 32.99 -0.72 -12.91
C LYS A 170 32.05 -1.88 -12.62
N PRO A 171 31.98 -2.35 -11.37
CA PRO A 171 30.99 -3.35 -10.99
C PRO A 171 29.57 -2.80 -11.26
N LYS A 172 28.69 -3.67 -11.71
CA LYS A 172 27.28 -3.29 -11.89
C LYS A 172 26.57 -3.33 -10.53
N PHE A 173 25.93 -2.23 -10.19
CA PHE A 173 25.08 -2.15 -9.02
C PHE A 173 23.60 -2.31 -9.44
N PRO A 174 22.79 -3.03 -8.67
CA PRO A 174 21.35 -2.97 -8.83
C PRO A 174 20.88 -1.57 -8.47
N THR A 175 20.29 -0.87 -9.42
CA THR A 175 19.76 0.48 -9.25
C THR A 175 18.25 0.48 -9.35
N GLY A 176 17.59 1.30 -8.55
CA GLY A 176 16.14 1.47 -8.59
C GLY A 176 15.43 1.00 -7.32
N GLY A 177 16.13 0.93 -6.19
CA GLY A 177 15.54 0.62 -4.89
C GLY A 177 14.46 1.63 -4.49
N ARG A 178 13.25 1.26 -4.75
CA ARG A 178 12.10 1.41 -3.87
C ARG A 178 11.82 0.01 -3.37
N PRO A 179 11.36 -0.16 -2.12
CA PRO A 179 10.90 -1.45 -1.68
C PRO A 179 9.88 -1.92 -2.73
N LYS A 180 10.28 -2.86 -3.58
CA LYS A 180 9.29 -3.74 -4.14
C LYS A 180 8.89 -4.59 -2.94
N PRO A 181 7.62 -4.61 -2.52
CA PRO A 181 7.17 -5.65 -1.63
C PRO A 181 7.78 -6.93 -2.18
N LYS A 182 8.32 -7.82 -1.33
CA LYS A 182 8.63 -9.18 -1.78
C LYS A 182 7.38 -9.62 -2.51
N ALA A 183 7.42 -9.58 -3.84
CA ALA A 183 6.33 -10.09 -4.63
C ALA A 183 6.27 -11.54 -4.20
N ASP A 184 5.21 -11.89 -3.50
CA ASP A 184 4.87 -13.29 -3.41
C ASP A 184 4.96 -13.80 -4.84
N SER A 185 5.78 -14.81 -5.08
CA SER A 185 6.03 -15.33 -6.42
C SER A 185 4.75 -15.87 -7.08
N SER A 186 3.65 -15.96 -6.31
CA SER A 186 2.31 -16.29 -6.78
C SER A 186 1.54 -15.11 -7.37
N LEU A 187 1.98 -13.83 -7.13
CA LEU A 187 1.30 -12.67 -7.67
C LEU A 187 1.71 -12.37 -9.11
N VAL A 188 0.78 -12.49 -10.02
CA VAL A 188 0.96 -12.18 -11.46
C VAL A 188 0.23 -10.88 -11.78
N ARG A 189 0.97 -9.88 -12.29
CA ARG A 189 0.36 -8.62 -12.72
C ARG A 189 -0.45 -8.83 -14.00
N VAL A 190 -1.74 -8.54 -13.95
CA VAL A 190 -2.67 -8.76 -15.07
C VAL A 190 -2.79 -7.54 -15.98
N ALA A 191 -2.79 -6.31 -15.47
CA ALA A 191 -2.84 -5.09 -16.28
C ALA A 191 -2.31 -3.83 -15.54
N GLY A 192 -1.86 -2.81 -16.29
CA GLY A 192 -1.47 -1.49 -15.78
C GLY A 192 -1.27 -0.47 -16.89
N GLU A 193 -1.44 0.85 -16.57
CA GLU A 193 -1.26 1.93 -17.53
C GLU A 193 0.17 2.03 -18.08
N GLY A 194 0.27 2.38 -19.36
CA GLY A 194 1.51 2.86 -20.00
C GLY A 194 2.40 1.81 -20.64
N SER A 195 2.21 0.56 -20.39
CA SER A 195 2.73 -0.55 -21.18
C SER A 195 1.96 -1.80 -20.80
N ALA A 196 1.24 -2.36 -21.72
CA ALA A 196 0.61 -3.65 -21.55
C ALA A 196 1.69 -4.73 -21.42
N ALA A 197 2.32 -4.84 -20.25
CA ALA A 197 3.00 -6.05 -19.86
C ALA A 197 1.91 -7.05 -19.50
N LEU A 198 1.25 -7.56 -20.53
CA LEU A 198 0.37 -8.69 -20.40
C LEU A 198 1.21 -9.87 -19.90
N VAL A 199 0.63 -10.65 -19.00
CA VAL A 199 1.16 -11.96 -18.65
C VAL A 199 1.42 -12.72 -19.95
N PRO A 200 2.57 -13.38 -20.12
CA PRO A 200 2.79 -14.23 -21.30
C PRO A 200 1.64 -15.22 -21.45
N GLY A 201 0.89 -15.12 -22.56
CA GLY A 201 -0.29 -15.95 -22.84
C GLY A 201 -1.65 -15.27 -22.64
N ALA A 202 -1.74 -14.13 -21.99
CA ALA A 202 -2.99 -13.38 -21.86
C ALA A 202 -3.36 -12.67 -23.17
N THR A 203 -4.60 -12.85 -23.63
CA THR A 203 -5.07 -12.41 -24.96
C THR A 203 -6.06 -11.25 -24.92
N PHE A 204 -6.22 -10.53 -23.81
CA PHE A 204 -7.11 -9.38 -23.82
C PHE A 204 -6.41 -8.09 -24.20
N LYS A 205 -7.11 -7.30 -25.01
CA LYS A 205 -6.71 -5.94 -25.34
C LYS A 205 -7.31 -4.99 -24.31
N VAL A 206 -6.47 -4.19 -23.66
CA VAL A 206 -6.93 -2.95 -23.05
C VAL A 206 -7.09 -1.94 -24.19
N SER A 207 -8.33 -1.66 -24.57
CA SER A 207 -8.61 -0.65 -25.58
C SER A 207 -8.50 0.74 -24.96
N ALA A 208 -7.45 1.49 -25.27
CA ALA A 208 -7.31 2.89 -24.89
C ALA A 208 -8.39 3.80 -25.53
N ASP A 209 -9.08 3.29 -26.55
CA ASP A 209 -10.07 4.05 -27.32
C ASP A 209 -11.49 3.97 -26.73
N ARG A 210 -11.73 3.08 -25.78
CA ARG A 210 -13.02 2.89 -25.13
C ARG A 210 -13.16 3.81 -23.92
N LYS A 211 -13.24 5.11 -24.16
CA LYS A 211 -13.52 6.08 -23.12
C LYS A 211 -15.03 6.18 -22.91
N VAL A 212 -15.48 5.89 -21.70
CA VAL A 212 -16.79 6.31 -21.25
C VAL A 212 -16.73 7.82 -21.05
N THR A 213 -17.21 8.58 -22.03
CA THR A 213 -17.20 10.04 -21.95
C THR A 213 -18.13 10.52 -20.85
N GLY A 214 -17.69 11.53 -20.08
CA GLY A 214 -18.51 12.17 -19.04
C GLY A 214 -18.42 11.51 -17.65
N VAL A 215 -17.67 10.42 -17.47
CA VAL A 215 -17.31 9.90 -16.15
C VAL A 215 -16.09 10.66 -15.63
N THR A 216 -16.18 11.17 -14.40
CA THR A 216 -15.11 11.90 -13.73
C THR A 216 -14.94 11.41 -12.30
N SER A 217 -13.70 11.28 -11.83
CA SER A 217 -13.40 10.83 -10.45
C SER A 217 -14.10 9.53 -10.01
N PRO A 218 -14.07 8.43 -10.81
CA PRO A 218 -14.72 7.19 -10.46
C PRO A 218 -14.07 6.56 -9.22
N THR A 219 -14.90 6.00 -8.34
CA THR A 219 -14.47 5.34 -7.08
C THR A 219 -14.87 3.87 -7.02
N ALA A 220 -16.00 3.50 -7.61
CA ALA A 220 -16.47 2.12 -7.66
C ALA A 220 -17.30 1.86 -8.92
N ILE A 221 -17.40 0.59 -9.30
CA ILE A 221 -18.18 0.12 -10.45
C ILE A 221 -19.08 -1.02 -9.98
N GLY A 222 -20.35 -0.95 -10.33
CA GLY A 222 -21.33 -2.04 -10.16
C GLY A 222 -21.96 -2.41 -11.50
N PHE A 223 -22.38 -3.65 -11.64
CA PHE A 223 -23.00 -4.14 -12.88
C PHE A 223 -24.45 -4.51 -12.63
N GLY A 224 -25.32 -4.09 -13.53
CA GLY A 224 -26.71 -4.53 -13.59
C GLY A 224 -26.85 -5.88 -14.30
N ASN A 225 -27.92 -6.60 -14.00
CA ASN A 225 -28.21 -7.90 -14.63
C ASN A 225 -28.47 -7.80 -16.15
N ASP A 226 -28.74 -6.61 -16.65
CA ASP A 226 -28.90 -6.29 -18.07
C ASP A 226 -27.59 -5.90 -18.79
N GLY A 227 -26.46 -5.96 -18.08
CA GLY A 227 -25.14 -5.54 -18.57
C GLY A 227 -24.90 -4.03 -18.48
N SER A 228 -25.80 -3.25 -17.91
CA SER A 228 -25.57 -1.83 -17.61
C SER A 228 -24.50 -1.69 -16.52
N VAL A 229 -23.83 -0.53 -16.52
CA VAL A 229 -22.77 -0.23 -15.58
C VAL A 229 -23.17 0.97 -14.73
N TYR A 230 -23.08 0.82 -13.43
CA TYR A 230 -23.25 1.90 -12.46
C TYR A 230 -21.88 2.32 -11.96
N VAL A 231 -21.56 3.61 -12.05
CA VAL A 231 -20.27 4.17 -11.64
C VAL A 231 -20.50 5.18 -10.52
N ALA A 232 -19.94 4.91 -9.35
CA ALA A 232 -19.88 5.91 -8.29
C ALA A 232 -18.77 6.92 -8.60
N GLU A 233 -19.07 8.21 -8.46
CA GLU A 233 -18.14 9.32 -8.67
C GLU A 233 -17.99 10.13 -7.38
N SER A 234 -16.75 10.31 -6.90
CA SER A 234 -16.49 11.16 -5.75
C SER A 234 -16.01 12.54 -6.18
N HIS A 235 -16.87 13.52 -6.00
CA HIS A 235 -16.57 14.92 -6.21
C HIS A 235 -16.26 15.66 -4.90
N ARG A 236 -16.50 15.02 -3.77
CA ARG A 236 -16.32 15.61 -2.43
C ARG A 236 -15.00 15.23 -1.79
N PHE A 237 -14.32 14.19 -2.26
CA PHE A 237 -12.99 13.81 -1.77
C PHE A 237 -12.04 15.01 -1.79
N ARG A 238 -11.60 15.49 -0.61
CA ARG A 238 -10.81 16.73 -0.42
C ARG A 238 -11.49 18.05 -0.84
N PHE A 239 -12.81 18.02 -1.15
CA PHE A 239 -13.60 19.19 -1.53
C PHE A 239 -14.95 19.27 -0.80
N GLY A 240 -15.04 18.70 0.37
CA GLY A 240 -16.27 18.59 1.18
C GLY A 240 -16.15 17.48 2.20
N VAL A 241 -15.26 16.50 1.98
CA VAL A 241 -14.90 15.46 2.94
C VAL A 241 -13.52 15.77 3.49
N GLU A 242 -13.43 15.85 4.81
CA GLU A 242 -12.23 16.23 5.53
C GLU A 242 -11.33 15.06 5.89
N ASP A 243 -10.09 15.40 6.23
CA ASP A 243 -9.03 14.53 6.68
C ASP A 243 -8.40 15.12 7.95
N ASP A 244 -8.32 14.35 9.02
CA ASP A 244 -7.85 14.81 10.31
C ASP A 244 -6.43 15.33 10.35
N ARG A 245 -5.58 14.82 9.47
CA ARG A 245 -4.14 15.09 9.51
C ARG A 245 -3.78 16.57 9.38
N SER A 246 -4.67 17.36 8.79
CA SER A 246 -4.46 18.78 8.54
C SER A 246 -5.20 19.71 9.51
N HIS A 247 -5.97 19.18 10.45
CA HIS A 247 -6.93 19.97 11.22
C HIS A 247 -6.87 19.68 12.72
N LEU A 248 -5.76 19.97 13.38
CA LEU A 248 -5.56 19.69 14.81
C LEU A 248 -6.52 20.41 15.75
N TYR A 249 -7.18 21.47 15.30
CA TYR A 249 -8.08 22.25 16.15
C TYR A 249 -9.32 21.48 16.64
N TRP A 250 -9.74 20.44 15.91
CA TRP A 250 -10.85 19.58 16.32
C TRP A 250 -10.43 18.21 16.89
N TYR A 251 -9.14 17.97 17.05
CA TYR A 251 -8.58 16.66 17.48
C TYR A 251 -9.28 16.08 18.71
N HIS A 252 -9.46 16.91 19.78
CA HIS A 252 -10.11 16.47 21.00
C HIS A 252 -11.61 16.22 20.82
N ASP A 253 -12.27 17.04 20.01
CA ASP A 253 -13.69 16.87 19.72
C ASP A 253 -13.95 15.59 18.91
N ASP A 254 -13.07 15.27 17.95
CA ASP A 254 -13.16 14.03 17.18
C ASP A 254 -12.89 12.80 18.05
N LEU A 255 -11.88 12.85 18.92
CA LEU A 255 -11.64 11.79 19.91
C LEU A 255 -12.84 11.56 20.83
N ALA A 256 -13.54 12.61 21.23
CA ALA A 256 -14.70 12.55 22.13
C ALA A 256 -15.98 12.10 21.41
N ALA A 257 -16.07 12.23 20.10
CA ALA A 257 -17.27 11.87 19.34
C ALA A 257 -17.64 10.40 19.54
N ALA A 258 -18.87 10.13 19.89
CA ALA A 258 -19.42 8.79 20.08
C ALA A 258 -20.46 8.42 19.01
N THR A 259 -21.02 9.43 18.34
CA THR A 259 -22.09 9.29 17.34
C THR A 259 -21.86 10.21 16.15
N THR A 260 -22.57 9.98 15.05
CA THR A 260 -22.59 10.91 13.91
C THR A 260 -23.20 12.27 14.29
N ALA A 261 -24.09 12.34 15.30
CA ALA A 261 -24.60 13.60 15.84
C ALA A 261 -23.49 14.41 16.53
N ASP A 262 -22.57 13.76 17.25
CA ASP A 262 -21.41 14.43 17.86
C ASP A 262 -20.48 14.97 16.78
N ARG A 263 -20.27 14.22 15.68
CA ARG A 263 -19.50 14.69 14.51
C ARG A 263 -20.17 15.91 13.86
N LEU A 264 -21.51 15.94 13.76
CA LEU A 264 -22.23 17.12 13.28
C LEU A 264 -22.03 18.32 14.23
N ALA A 265 -22.08 18.09 15.53
CA ALA A 265 -21.84 19.13 16.53
C ALA A 265 -20.41 19.69 16.44
N LEU A 266 -19.42 18.83 16.20
CA LEU A 266 -18.04 19.21 15.93
C LEU A 266 -17.96 20.12 14.70
N HIS A 267 -18.54 19.74 13.57
CA HIS A 267 -18.54 20.57 12.36
C HIS A 267 -19.23 21.93 12.60
N LYS A 268 -20.34 21.97 13.32
CA LYS A 268 -21.00 23.22 13.73
C LYS A 268 -20.11 24.10 14.60
N LYS A 269 -19.42 23.52 15.58
CA LYS A 269 -18.49 24.24 16.47
C LYS A 269 -17.35 24.90 15.69
N TRP A 270 -16.85 24.25 14.66
CA TRP A 270 -15.68 24.69 13.91
C TRP A 270 -16.01 25.30 12.54
N GLU A 271 -17.27 25.67 12.31
CA GLU A 271 -17.74 26.22 11.03
C GLU A 271 -16.94 27.46 10.57
N ALA A 272 -16.51 28.33 11.51
CA ALA A 272 -15.67 29.47 11.19
C ALA A 272 -14.26 29.11 10.67
N LYS A 273 -13.80 27.86 10.89
CA LYS A 273 -12.53 27.32 10.38
C LYS A 273 -12.74 26.50 9.12
N ARG A 274 -13.89 25.84 8.99
CA ARG A 274 -14.26 25.03 7.84
C ARG A 274 -15.77 25.15 7.60
N SER A 275 -16.16 25.94 6.61
CA SER A 275 -17.56 26.28 6.38
C SER A 275 -18.40 25.11 5.89
N HIS A 276 -19.63 25.06 6.32
CA HIS A 276 -20.62 24.10 5.81
C HIS A 276 -20.89 24.34 4.31
N GLU A 277 -20.82 25.59 3.84
CA GLU A 277 -20.94 25.90 2.41
C GLU A 277 -19.87 25.16 1.59
N TRP A 278 -18.63 25.15 2.04
CA TRP A 278 -17.57 24.38 1.38
C TRP A 278 -17.82 22.87 1.45
N MET A 279 -18.34 22.36 2.59
CA MET A 279 -18.64 20.95 2.76
C MET A 279 -19.78 20.47 1.85
N THR A 280 -20.74 21.34 1.54
CA THR A 280 -21.95 21.00 0.79
C THR A 280 -21.93 21.45 -0.67
N ALA A 281 -20.87 22.13 -1.11
CA ALA A 281 -20.77 22.72 -2.45
C ALA A 281 -20.77 21.70 -3.59
N LYS A 282 -20.33 20.47 -3.33
CA LYS A 282 -20.27 19.39 -4.32
C LYS A 282 -21.05 18.18 -3.82
N SER A 283 -21.56 17.37 -4.75
CA SER A 283 -22.29 16.14 -4.44
C SER A 283 -21.54 14.93 -4.96
N GLU A 284 -21.58 13.83 -4.22
CA GLU A 284 -21.31 12.50 -4.77
C GLU A 284 -22.38 12.14 -5.78
N LEU A 285 -22.03 11.37 -6.80
CA LEU A 285 -22.90 10.97 -7.88
C LEU A 285 -22.82 9.47 -8.14
N ILE A 286 -23.88 8.94 -8.73
CA ILE A 286 -23.87 7.64 -9.40
C ILE A 286 -24.26 7.88 -10.86
N ARG A 287 -23.47 7.33 -11.77
CA ARG A 287 -23.81 7.31 -13.20
C ARG A 287 -24.32 5.95 -13.63
N HIS A 288 -25.27 5.96 -14.50
CA HIS A 288 -25.70 4.79 -15.27
C HIS A 288 -25.13 4.90 -16.70
N VAL A 289 -24.38 3.87 -17.08
CA VAL A 289 -23.77 3.73 -18.41
C VAL A 289 -24.31 2.46 -19.03
N GLY A 290 -24.94 2.58 -20.19
CA GLY A 290 -25.63 1.45 -20.81
C GLY A 290 -25.62 1.53 -22.33
N GLY A 291 -26.27 0.52 -22.96
CA GLY A 291 -26.37 0.41 -24.39
C GLY A 291 -25.00 0.09 -25.03
N GLU A 292 -24.28 -0.89 -24.49
CA GLU A 292 -23.00 -1.34 -25.04
C GLU A 292 -23.18 -1.80 -26.49
N GLN A 293 -22.33 -1.30 -27.37
CA GLN A 293 -22.28 -1.65 -28.77
C GLN A 293 -21.22 -2.76 -29.03
N ALA A 294 -21.31 -3.42 -30.17
CA ALA A 294 -20.38 -4.49 -30.55
C ALA A 294 -18.90 -4.02 -30.58
N ASP A 295 -18.64 -2.74 -30.75
CA ASP A 295 -17.31 -2.14 -30.66
C ASP A 295 -16.90 -1.78 -29.21
N GLY A 296 -17.79 -2.04 -28.24
CA GLY A 296 -17.61 -1.75 -26.80
C GLY A 296 -17.77 -0.28 -26.44
N THR A 297 -18.36 0.55 -27.30
CA THR A 297 -18.80 1.89 -26.92
C THR A 297 -20.15 1.82 -26.22
N PHE A 298 -20.46 2.82 -25.41
CA PHE A 298 -21.73 2.94 -24.71
C PHE A 298 -22.54 4.10 -25.29
N THR A 299 -23.83 3.88 -25.53
CA THR A 299 -24.71 4.89 -26.13
C THR A 299 -25.40 5.76 -25.09
N THR A 300 -25.46 5.33 -23.84
CA THR A 300 -26.08 6.09 -22.75
C THR A 300 -25.09 6.33 -21.62
N ASN A 301 -25.07 7.57 -21.11
CA ASN A 301 -24.38 7.96 -19.89
C ASN A 301 -25.20 9.04 -19.22
N LYS A 302 -25.87 8.70 -18.13
CA LYS A 302 -26.75 9.59 -17.37
C LYS A 302 -26.30 9.68 -15.93
N VAL A 303 -26.63 10.76 -15.25
CA VAL A 303 -26.62 10.77 -13.79
C VAL A 303 -27.80 9.96 -13.32
N PHE A 304 -27.52 8.83 -12.69
CA PHE A 304 -28.54 7.97 -12.09
C PHE A 304 -29.09 8.63 -10.83
N ALA A 305 -28.19 8.99 -9.89
CA ALA A 305 -28.53 9.61 -8.61
C ALA A 305 -27.49 10.64 -8.19
N GLY A 306 -27.91 11.63 -7.41
CA GLY A 306 -27.09 12.68 -6.83
C GLY A 306 -27.73 13.26 -5.57
N GLY A 307 -27.26 14.42 -5.11
CA GLY A 307 -27.75 15.07 -3.89
C GLY A 307 -27.20 14.42 -2.60
N PHE A 308 -26.04 13.78 -2.67
CA PHE A 308 -25.31 13.28 -1.50
C PHE A 308 -24.24 14.33 -1.14
N ASN A 309 -24.67 15.38 -0.43
CA ASN A 309 -23.86 16.54 -0.10
C ASN A 309 -24.23 17.18 1.23
N ASP A 310 -24.85 16.44 2.16
CA ASP A 310 -24.98 16.91 3.53
C ASP A 310 -23.60 17.07 4.20
N VAL A 311 -23.53 17.86 5.26
CA VAL A 311 -22.28 18.10 6.04
C VAL A 311 -21.62 16.79 6.47
N LEU A 312 -22.43 15.78 6.82
CA LEU A 312 -21.95 14.48 7.26
C LEU A 312 -21.69 13.48 6.14
N ASP A 313 -22.11 13.77 4.90
CA ASP A 313 -21.88 12.82 3.82
C ASP A 313 -20.38 12.65 3.54
N GLY A 314 -19.96 11.41 3.41
CA GLY A 314 -18.59 11.04 3.11
C GLY A 314 -18.33 10.86 1.62
N THR A 315 -17.35 10.01 1.34
CA THR A 315 -17.01 9.61 -0.03
C THR A 315 -17.97 8.53 -0.51
N GLY A 316 -18.54 8.68 -1.69
CA GLY A 316 -19.28 7.62 -2.37
C GLY A 316 -18.30 6.59 -2.93
N ALA A 317 -18.11 5.46 -2.22
CA ALA A 317 -17.02 4.54 -2.51
C ALA A 317 -17.45 3.07 -2.77
N GLY A 318 -18.74 2.78 -2.75
CA GLY A 318 -19.28 1.47 -3.10
C GLY A 318 -20.59 1.59 -3.85
N VAL A 319 -20.74 0.87 -4.94
CA VAL A 319 -21.99 0.78 -5.71
C VAL A 319 -22.17 -0.65 -6.23
N MET A 320 -23.38 -1.18 -6.12
CA MET A 320 -23.75 -2.47 -6.68
C MET A 320 -25.18 -2.40 -7.19
N ALA A 321 -25.47 -2.95 -8.35
CA ALA A 321 -26.81 -3.09 -8.87
C ALA A 321 -27.27 -4.55 -8.77
N TRP A 322 -28.50 -4.76 -8.32
CA TRP A 322 -29.16 -6.05 -8.24
C TRP A 322 -30.64 -5.89 -8.53
N ASP A 323 -31.11 -6.51 -9.59
CA ASP A 323 -32.44 -6.30 -10.17
C ASP A 323 -32.71 -4.80 -10.41
N ASP A 324 -33.78 -4.25 -9.83
CA ASP A 324 -34.17 -2.85 -9.96
C ASP A 324 -33.59 -1.96 -8.84
N THR A 325 -32.67 -2.51 -8.05
CA THR A 325 -32.11 -1.87 -6.86
C THR A 325 -30.64 -1.57 -7.05
N VAL A 326 -30.23 -0.37 -6.67
CA VAL A 326 -28.83 0.05 -6.60
C VAL A 326 -28.48 0.34 -5.14
N TYR A 327 -27.57 -0.43 -4.58
CA TYR A 327 -27.01 -0.19 -3.25
C TYR A 327 -25.86 0.81 -3.36
N PHE A 328 -25.82 1.77 -2.46
CA PHE A 328 -24.81 2.80 -2.48
C PHE A 328 -24.22 3.08 -1.09
N ALA A 329 -22.90 3.01 -1.01
CA ALA A 329 -22.12 3.31 0.19
C ALA A 329 -21.72 4.79 0.22
N CYS A 330 -22.40 5.58 1.03
CA CYS A 330 -22.06 6.97 1.29
C CYS A 330 -22.41 7.29 2.76
N ILE A 331 -21.41 7.21 3.65
CA ILE A 331 -21.64 7.52 5.07
C ILE A 331 -22.31 8.91 5.22
N PRO A 332 -23.11 9.16 6.27
CA PRO A 332 -23.37 8.28 7.40
C PRO A 332 -24.41 7.19 7.12
N LYS A 333 -24.89 7.09 5.89
CA LYS A 333 -26.00 6.23 5.51
C LYS A 333 -25.58 5.18 4.51
N LEU A 334 -26.18 4.02 4.68
CA LEU A 334 -26.22 2.96 3.68
C LEU A 334 -27.52 3.09 2.89
N TRP A 335 -27.41 3.24 1.58
CA TRP A 335 -28.53 3.59 0.71
C TRP A 335 -29.00 2.41 -0.15
N MET A 336 -30.31 2.36 -0.34
CA MET A 336 -30.98 1.58 -1.36
C MET A 336 -31.71 2.54 -2.29
N LEU A 337 -31.37 2.52 -3.57
CA LEU A 337 -31.89 3.37 -4.61
C LEU A 337 -32.64 2.51 -5.62
N GLN A 338 -33.68 3.05 -6.26
CA GLN A 338 -34.52 2.29 -7.17
C GLN A 338 -34.47 2.86 -8.58
N ASP A 339 -34.33 2.00 -9.57
CA ASP A 339 -34.55 2.28 -10.99
C ASP A 339 -35.87 1.65 -11.45
N GLY A 340 -36.97 2.11 -10.85
CA GLY A 340 -38.29 1.52 -11.08
C GLY A 340 -38.82 1.65 -12.50
N LYS A 341 -38.20 2.46 -13.35
CA LYS A 341 -38.52 2.59 -14.77
C LYS A 341 -37.54 1.89 -15.69
N LYS A 342 -36.43 1.38 -15.14
CA LYS A 342 -35.30 0.76 -15.88
C LYS A 342 -34.77 1.67 -16.99
N ASP A 343 -34.74 2.97 -16.74
CA ASP A 343 -34.27 3.96 -17.69
C ASP A 343 -32.93 4.63 -17.28
N GLY A 344 -32.31 4.12 -16.20
CA GLY A 344 -31.05 4.62 -15.68
C GLY A 344 -31.17 5.96 -14.95
N VAL A 345 -32.36 6.23 -14.35
CA VAL A 345 -32.61 7.40 -13.51
C VAL A 345 -33.31 6.96 -12.23
N GLU A 346 -32.81 7.40 -11.09
CA GLU A 346 -33.37 7.11 -9.77
C GLU A 346 -34.86 7.53 -9.70
N THR A 347 -35.69 6.61 -9.24
CA THR A 347 -37.13 6.86 -9.01
C THR A 347 -37.48 6.96 -7.53
N GLY A 348 -36.58 6.56 -6.64
CA GLY A 348 -36.77 6.63 -5.20
C GLY A 348 -35.58 6.10 -4.42
N ARG A 349 -35.46 6.51 -3.17
CA ARG A 349 -34.38 6.08 -2.27
C ARG A 349 -34.88 5.77 -0.87
N LYS A 350 -34.20 4.84 -0.21
CA LYS A 350 -34.45 4.42 1.17
C LYS A 350 -33.09 4.29 1.89
N VAL A 351 -33.05 4.71 3.14
CA VAL A 351 -31.94 4.42 4.04
C VAL A 351 -32.08 3.00 4.59
N ILE A 352 -31.07 2.18 4.41
CA ILE A 352 -30.98 0.86 5.02
C ILE A 352 -30.62 1.04 6.50
N GLU A 353 -29.46 1.61 6.76
CA GLU A 353 -28.98 1.96 8.11
C GLU A 353 -28.28 3.33 8.11
N ASP A 354 -28.22 3.97 9.30
CA ASP A 354 -27.56 5.25 9.55
C ASP A 354 -26.70 5.16 10.81
N GLY A 355 -25.59 5.89 10.87
CA GLY A 355 -24.68 5.91 12.02
C GLY A 355 -23.25 5.49 11.67
N PHE A 356 -22.93 5.42 10.39
CA PHE A 356 -21.57 5.14 9.91
C PHE A 356 -20.70 6.39 9.86
N GLY A 357 -19.38 6.21 10.04
CA GLY A 357 -18.41 7.31 10.00
C GLY A 357 -18.52 8.23 11.21
N VAL A 358 -18.40 7.69 12.40
CA VAL A 358 -18.39 8.46 13.65
C VAL A 358 -17.18 9.36 13.73
N ARG A 359 -16.01 8.89 13.28
CA ARG A 359 -14.76 9.64 13.24
C ARG A 359 -14.58 10.39 11.91
N ILE A 360 -13.83 11.49 11.95
CA ILE A 360 -13.36 12.16 10.73
C ILE A 360 -12.30 11.29 10.07
N SER A 361 -11.28 10.83 10.80
CA SER A 361 -10.24 9.91 10.33
C SER A 361 -9.57 10.33 9.02
N LEU A 362 -9.16 9.37 8.19
CA LEU A 362 -8.65 9.61 6.84
C LEU A 362 -9.79 9.64 5.82
N SER A 363 -9.75 10.61 4.91
CA SER A 363 -10.65 10.60 3.76
C SER A 363 -10.44 9.31 2.94
N GLY A 364 -11.55 8.64 2.57
CA GLY A 364 -11.54 7.35 1.87
C GLY A 364 -11.52 6.12 2.78
N HIS A 365 -11.56 6.26 4.10
CA HIS A 365 -11.82 5.18 5.05
C HIS A 365 -13.32 5.04 5.36
N ASP A 366 -14.12 5.23 4.33
CA ASP A 366 -15.59 5.20 4.36
C ASP A 366 -16.12 3.78 4.16
N MET A 367 -17.41 3.63 3.84
CA MET A 367 -17.94 2.36 3.35
C MET A 367 -17.44 2.11 1.92
N ASN A 368 -17.16 0.85 1.62
CA ASN A 368 -16.61 0.44 0.33
C ASN A 368 -17.50 -0.67 -0.30
N GLY A 369 -16.94 -1.43 -1.21
CA GLY A 369 -17.60 -2.31 -2.14
C GLY A 369 -18.59 -3.32 -1.59
N PHE A 370 -19.44 -3.80 -2.49
CA PHE A 370 -20.49 -4.76 -2.20
C PHE A 370 -20.35 -6.02 -3.04
N ALA A 371 -20.85 -7.14 -2.51
CA ALA A 371 -21.04 -8.37 -3.26
C ALA A 371 -22.32 -9.11 -2.78
N ILE A 372 -22.91 -9.92 -3.65
CA ILE A 372 -23.92 -10.90 -3.23
C ILE A 372 -23.18 -12.12 -2.73
N GLY A 373 -23.44 -12.48 -1.47
CA GLY A 373 -22.89 -13.68 -0.87
C GLY A 373 -23.58 -14.96 -1.32
N PRO A 374 -22.99 -16.12 -1.06
CA PRO A 374 -23.60 -17.42 -1.35
C PRO A 374 -24.86 -17.68 -0.53
N ASP A 375 -25.08 -16.91 0.54
CA ASP A 375 -26.29 -16.90 1.36
C ASP A 375 -27.43 -16.05 0.75
N GLY A 376 -27.20 -15.43 -0.42
CA GLY A 376 -28.17 -14.55 -1.10
C GLY A 376 -28.27 -13.15 -0.50
N ARG A 377 -27.47 -12.82 0.50
CA ARG A 377 -27.44 -11.50 1.15
C ARG A 377 -26.48 -10.55 0.45
N VAL A 378 -26.71 -9.28 0.64
CA VAL A 378 -25.77 -8.21 0.26
C VAL A 378 -24.72 -8.07 1.36
N TRP A 379 -23.47 -8.21 0.99
CA TRP A 379 -22.31 -8.01 1.86
C TRP A 379 -21.60 -6.72 1.49
N GLY A 380 -21.01 -6.06 2.48
CA GLY A 380 -20.27 -4.82 2.27
C GLY A 380 -19.23 -4.59 3.36
N THR A 381 -18.41 -3.56 3.16
CA THR A 381 -17.30 -3.23 4.06
C THR A 381 -17.36 -1.78 4.52
N ILE A 382 -16.79 -1.51 5.69
CA ILE A 382 -16.57 -0.15 6.22
C ILE A 382 -15.19 -0.04 6.84
N GLY A 383 -14.53 1.11 6.62
CA GLY A 383 -13.25 1.44 7.22
C GLY A 383 -13.34 1.93 8.68
N ASP A 384 -12.20 2.29 9.25
CA ASP A 384 -12.04 2.63 10.66
C ASP A 384 -12.57 4.03 11.08
N ARG A 385 -13.25 4.74 10.16
CA ARG A 385 -14.16 5.83 10.57
C ARG A 385 -15.29 5.29 11.45
N GLY A 386 -15.49 3.98 11.40
CA GLY A 386 -16.32 3.20 12.30
C GLY A 386 -17.81 3.54 12.24
N PHE A 387 -18.53 3.03 13.20
CA PHE A 387 -19.97 3.20 13.29
C PHE A 387 -20.46 3.08 14.73
N ASN A 388 -21.58 3.74 15.02
CA ASN A 388 -22.39 3.55 16.21
C ASN A 388 -23.86 3.66 15.78
N LEU A 389 -24.52 2.53 15.69
CA LEU A 389 -25.89 2.45 15.17
C LEU A 389 -26.76 1.45 15.96
N THR A 390 -28.05 1.64 15.85
CA THR A 390 -29.04 0.66 16.29
C THR A 390 -29.87 0.29 15.07
N THR A 391 -29.84 -0.97 14.69
CA THR A 391 -30.58 -1.46 13.52
C THR A 391 -32.08 -1.29 13.69
N LYS A 392 -32.82 -1.41 12.61
CA LYS A 392 -34.29 -1.36 12.64
C LYS A 392 -34.90 -2.46 13.51
N GLU A 393 -34.20 -3.60 13.64
CA GLU A 393 -34.57 -4.73 14.49
C GLU A 393 -34.14 -4.53 15.96
N GLY A 394 -33.49 -3.39 16.30
CA GLY A 394 -33.08 -3.03 17.66
C GLY A 394 -31.72 -3.58 18.08
N LYS A 395 -30.95 -4.20 17.19
CA LYS A 395 -29.60 -4.67 17.48
C LYS A 395 -28.63 -3.48 17.50
N LYS A 396 -27.79 -3.41 18.53
CA LYS A 396 -26.83 -2.31 18.72
C LYS A 396 -25.44 -2.72 18.35
N TYR A 397 -24.76 -1.85 17.61
CA TYR A 397 -23.36 -1.97 17.26
C TYR A 397 -22.62 -0.68 17.56
N ASP A 398 -21.49 -0.78 18.28
CA ASP A 398 -20.55 0.31 18.54
C ASP A 398 -19.13 -0.14 18.17
N SER A 399 -18.61 0.39 17.09
CA SER A 399 -17.28 0.10 16.56
C SER A 399 -16.65 1.38 15.99
N ARG A 400 -16.44 2.36 16.84
CA ARG A 400 -16.09 3.74 16.45
C ARG A 400 -14.69 3.91 15.86
N ASN A 401 -13.77 2.97 16.09
CA ASN A 401 -12.36 3.06 15.71
C ASN A 401 -11.92 1.84 14.88
N ARG A 402 -12.85 1.02 14.42
CA ARG A 402 -12.58 -0.22 13.70
C ARG A 402 -13.48 -0.35 12.50
N GLY A 403 -12.89 -0.77 11.39
CA GLY A 403 -13.63 -1.21 10.24
C GLY A 403 -14.21 -2.61 10.44
N ALA A 404 -15.10 -2.98 9.56
CA ALA A 404 -15.85 -4.23 9.62
C ALA A 404 -16.34 -4.71 8.24
N VAL A 405 -16.72 -5.97 8.20
CA VAL A 405 -17.57 -6.54 7.15
C VAL A 405 -18.98 -6.68 7.71
N PHE A 406 -19.97 -6.29 6.95
CA PHE A 406 -21.40 -6.41 7.29
C PHE A 406 -22.17 -7.11 6.17
N ARG A 407 -23.39 -7.57 6.49
CA ARG A 407 -24.34 -8.11 5.50
C ARG A 407 -25.79 -7.76 5.87
N PHE A 408 -26.68 -7.83 4.91
CA PHE A 408 -28.13 -7.59 5.09
C PHE A 408 -28.93 -8.27 3.98
N GLU A 409 -30.24 -8.45 4.20
CA GLU A 409 -31.13 -8.99 3.19
C GLU A 409 -31.30 -8.01 2.01
N PRO A 410 -31.53 -8.47 0.77
CA PRO A 410 -31.67 -7.59 -0.39
C PRO A 410 -32.76 -6.51 -0.25
N ASP A 411 -33.76 -6.70 0.61
CA ASP A 411 -34.79 -5.69 0.92
C ASP A 411 -34.32 -4.64 1.95
N GLY A 412 -33.08 -4.77 2.44
CA GLY A 412 -32.45 -3.88 3.43
C GLY A 412 -32.84 -4.17 4.86
N THR A 413 -33.36 -5.35 5.17
CA THR A 413 -33.63 -5.82 6.53
C THR A 413 -32.50 -6.71 7.07
N ASN A 414 -32.58 -7.07 8.36
CA ASN A 414 -31.65 -7.98 9.01
C ASN A 414 -30.18 -7.60 8.86
N PHE A 415 -29.86 -6.32 9.02
CA PHE A 415 -28.48 -5.85 9.03
C PHE A 415 -27.70 -6.48 10.18
N GLU A 416 -26.52 -7.03 9.86
CA GLU A 416 -25.61 -7.54 10.87
C GLU A 416 -24.15 -7.30 10.50
N VAL A 417 -23.31 -7.12 11.53
CA VAL A 417 -21.86 -7.06 11.39
C VAL A 417 -21.30 -8.45 11.55
N VAL A 418 -20.49 -8.87 10.59
CA VAL A 418 -19.97 -10.23 10.48
C VAL A 418 -18.57 -10.35 11.04
N HIS A 419 -17.67 -9.40 10.74
CA HIS A 419 -16.26 -9.45 11.08
C HIS A 419 -15.76 -8.04 11.45
N PHE A 420 -15.03 -7.93 12.55
CA PHE A 420 -14.51 -6.66 13.08
C PHE A 420 -12.98 -6.54 12.94
N GLY A 421 -12.43 -5.41 13.35
CA GLY A 421 -10.99 -5.24 13.51
C GLY A 421 -10.24 -5.02 12.20
N LEU A 422 -10.85 -4.30 11.27
CA LEU A 422 -10.28 -3.94 9.98
C LEU A 422 -9.95 -2.44 9.94
N ARG A 423 -8.97 -2.06 9.11
CA ARG A 423 -8.59 -0.65 8.94
C ARG A 423 -9.38 0.03 7.85
N ASN A 424 -9.26 -0.45 6.64
CA ASN A 424 -9.93 0.10 5.46
C ASN A 424 -10.17 -1.00 4.42
N PRO A 425 -11.02 -1.98 4.75
CA PRO A 425 -11.36 -3.04 3.82
C PRO A 425 -12.08 -2.44 2.60
N LYS A 426 -11.68 -2.87 1.39
CA LYS A 426 -12.15 -2.23 0.15
C LYS A 426 -13.25 -2.99 -0.55
N GLU A 427 -13.15 -4.28 -0.62
CA GLU A 427 -14.11 -5.13 -1.30
C GLU A 427 -14.26 -6.44 -0.54
N ILE A 428 -15.29 -7.18 -0.91
CA ILE A 428 -15.48 -8.55 -0.48
C ILE A 428 -15.70 -9.43 -1.70
N ALA A 429 -15.09 -10.61 -1.72
CA ALA A 429 -15.28 -11.59 -2.77
C ALA A 429 -15.39 -12.99 -2.17
N PHE A 430 -16.04 -13.88 -2.90
CA PHE A 430 -16.29 -15.27 -2.49
C PHE A 430 -15.62 -16.21 -3.48
N ASP A 431 -14.97 -17.26 -2.97
CA ASP A 431 -14.49 -18.35 -3.80
C ASP A 431 -15.61 -19.34 -4.18
N ASP A 432 -15.26 -20.36 -4.97
CA ASP A 432 -16.21 -21.39 -5.41
C ASP A 432 -16.82 -22.24 -4.26
N PHE A 433 -16.21 -22.18 -3.08
CA PHE A 433 -16.67 -22.90 -1.88
C PHE A 433 -17.53 -22.02 -0.97
N GLY A 434 -17.70 -20.75 -1.32
CA GLY A 434 -18.42 -19.77 -0.52
C GLY A 434 -17.61 -19.15 0.61
N ASN A 435 -16.30 -19.33 0.64
CA ASN A 435 -15.44 -18.64 1.60
C ASN A 435 -15.35 -17.16 1.23
N ALA A 436 -15.53 -16.30 2.23
CA ALA A 436 -15.49 -14.86 2.08
C ALA A 436 -14.07 -14.32 2.35
N PHE A 437 -13.57 -13.47 1.45
CA PHE A 437 -12.30 -12.78 1.59
C PHE A 437 -12.46 -11.29 1.37
N SER A 438 -11.67 -10.51 2.09
CA SER A 438 -11.52 -9.07 1.88
C SER A 438 -10.05 -8.71 1.78
N VAL A 439 -9.76 -7.53 1.28
CA VAL A 439 -8.42 -6.94 1.29
C VAL A 439 -8.43 -5.68 2.12
N ASP A 440 -7.50 -5.60 3.06
CA ASP A 440 -7.45 -4.52 4.04
C ASP A 440 -6.11 -3.77 3.98
N ASN A 441 -6.17 -2.48 4.15
CA ASN A 441 -5.04 -1.58 4.01
C ASN A 441 -4.01 -1.79 5.14
N ASN A 442 -2.75 -1.48 4.85
CA ASN A 442 -1.67 -1.45 5.84
C ASN A 442 -1.86 -0.31 6.87
N SER A 443 -1.06 -0.30 7.94
CA SER A 443 -1.12 0.73 8.98
C SER A 443 -0.42 2.05 8.63
N ASP A 444 0.19 2.18 7.44
CA ASP A 444 1.11 3.25 7.05
C ASP A 444 2.36 3.35 7.95
N GLN A 445 2.73 2.27 8.62
CA GLN A 445 3.85 2.23 9.57
C GLN A 445 4.89 1.15 9.24
N GLY A 446 4.89 0.66 7.99
CA GLY A 446 5.87 -0.29 7.48
C GLY A 446 5.37 -1.71 7.27
N ASP A 447 4.14 -2.02 7.67
CA ASP A 447 3.46 -3.27 7.33
C ASP A 447 2.93 -3.26 5.89
N ALA A 448 2.67 -4.45 5.35
CA ALA A 448 2.00 -4.60 4.06
C ALA A 448 0.47 -4.67 4.24
N ALA A 449 -0.26 -4.39 3.16
CA ALA A 449 -1.69 -4.67 3.10
C ALA A 449 -1.94 -6.19 3.08
N ARG A 450 -3.13 -6.60 3.49
CA ARG A 450 -3.40 -8.00 3.82
C ARG A 450 -4.67 -8.54 3.16
N VAL A 451 -4.66 -9.82 2.87
CA VAL A 451 -5.87 -10.61 2.61
C VAL A 451 -6.43 -11.08 3.93
N VAL A 452 -7.70 -10.88 4.13
CA VAL A 452 -8.44 -11.27 5.33
C VAL A 452 -9.44 -12.35 4.97
N TYR A 453 -9.35 -13.51 5.61
CA TYR A 453 -10.40 -14.51 5.61
C TYR A 453 -11.52 -14.04 6.54
N VAL A 454 -12.68 -13.79 5.99
CA VAL A 454 -13.82 -13.24 6.74
C VAL A 454 -14.56 -14.36 7.43
N VAL A 455 -14.57 -14.32 8.76
CA VAL A 455 -15.22 -15.34 9.60
C VAL A 455 -16.27 -14.67 10.48
N GLU A 456 -17.44 -15.25 10.58
CA GLU A 456 -18.54 -14.73 11.40
C GLU A 456 -18.16 -14.69 12.89
N GLY A 457 -18.37 -13.51 13.50
CA GLY A 457 -18.02 -13.25 14.90
C GLY A 457 -16.54 -12.99 15.16
N ALA A 458 -15.69 -12.98 14.13
CA ALA A 458 -14.25 -12.80 14.28
C ALA A 458 -13.83 -11.33 14.36
N ASP A 459 -12.60 -11.13 14.84
CA ASP A 459 -11.91 -9.85 14.94
C ASP A 459 -10.47 -10.02 14.40
N SER A 460 -10.05 -9.15 13.49
CA SER A 460 -8.68 -9.13 12.95
C SER A 460 -7.73 -8.20 13.70
N GLY A 461 -8.17 -7.59 14.80
CA GLY A 461 -7.32 -6.90 15.79
C GLY A 461 -6.97 -5.46 15.49
N TRP A 462 -7.36 -4.89 14.35
CA TRP A 462 -7.13 -3.47 14.10
C TRP A 462 -8.05 -2.60 14.97
N GLU A 463 -7.45 -1.64 15.65
CA GLU A 463 -8.15 -0.55 16.29
C GLU A 463 -7.37 0.75 16.06
N MET A 464 -8.03 1.72 15.46
CA MET A 464 -7.43 3.02 15.21
C MET A 464 -7.30 3.80 16.51
N GLU A 465 -6.09 4.28 16.82
CA GLU A 465 -5.89 5.20 17.93
C GLU A 465 -6.40 6.60 17.56
N HIS A 466 -5.72 7.27 16.64
CA HIS A 466 -6.20 8.47 15.94
C HIS A 466 -5.25 8.81 14.79
N GLN A 467 -5.77 9.14 13.62
CA GLN A 467 -4.95 9.37 12.43
C GLN A 467 -4.08 10.64 12.54
N ALA A 468 -4.54 11.66 13.26
CA ALA A 468 -3.79 12.89 13.46
C ALA A 468 -2.83 12.84 14.66
N MET A 469 -2.72 11.72 15.38
CA MET A 469 -1.92 11.60 16.60
C MET A 469 -0.45 12.01 16.39
N HIS A 470 0.15 11.62 15.29
CA HIS A 470 1.53 12.00 14.96
C HIS A 470 1.69 13.51 14.80
N THR A 471 0.77 14.16 14.06
CA THR A 471 0.80 15.61 13.87
C THR A 471 0.54 16.35 15.18
N PHE A 472 -0.36 15.83 16.02
CA PHE A 472 -0.62 16.36 17.36
C PHE A 472 0.61 16.25 18.27
N HIS A 473 1.27 15.07 18.34
CA HIS A 473 2.49 14.88 19.12
C HIS A 473 3.58 15.87 18.72
N ARG A 474 3.80 16.06 17.42
CA ARG A 474 4.76 17.04 16.91
C ARG A 474 4.41 18.46 17.35
N SER A 475 3.13 18.82 17.37
CA SER A 475 2.68 20.16 17.77
C SER A 475 2.92 20.49 19.24
N ILE A 476 3.11 19.48 20.09
CA ILE A 476 3.42 19.61 21.53
C ILE A 476 4.87 19.24 21.85
N GLY A 477 5.75 19.18 20.84
CA GLY A 477 7.20 18.96 21.01
C GLY A 477 7.61 17.49 21.20
N LEU A 478 6.73 16.54 20.93
CA LEU A 478 7.06 15.11 20.90
C LEU A 478 7.49 14.74 19.47
N GLU A 479 8.78 14.60 19.24
CA GLU A 479 9.32 14.40 17.91
C GLU A 479 9.08 12.99 17.33
N GLN A 480 8.91 11.98 18.18
CA GLN A 480 8.74 10.61 17.73
C GLN A 480 7.26 10.30 17.42
N ARG A 481 7.03 9.71 16.25
CA ARG A 481 5.75 9.07 15.94
C ARG A 481 5.66 7.80 16.79
N PRO A 482 4.70 7.71 17.72
CA PRO A 482 4.46 6.43 18.38
C PRO A 482 3.95 5.44 17.32
N LEU A 483 4.46 4.22 17.38
CA LEU A 483 3.84 3.13 16.63
C LEU A 483 2.44 2.87 17.20
N SER A 484 1.50 2.55 16.33
CA SER A 484 0.18 2.09 16.75
C SER A 484 0.30 0.81 17.57
N ARG A 485 -0.72 0.49 18.36
CA ARG A 485 -0.78 -0.78 19.07
C ARG A 485 -0.64 -1.97 18.12
N TRP A 486 -1.26 -1.90 16.95
CA TRP A 486 -1.12 -2.88 15.89
C TRP A 486 0.36 -3.21 15.61
N MET A 487 1.18 -2.18 15.37
CA MET A 487 2.61 -2.35 15.06
C MET A 487 3.45 -2.69 16.30
N THR A 488 3.11 -2.13 17.46
CA THR A 488 3.89 -2.33 18.70
C THR A 488 3.70 -3.74 19.26
N GLU A 489 2.46 -4.22 19.27
CA GLU A 489 2.11 -5.52 19.85
C GLU A 489 2.13 -6.64 18.81
N LYS A 490 2.24 -6.31 17.52
CA LYS A 490 2.21 -7.26 16.39
C LYS A 490 1.02 -8.22 16.53
N VAL A 491 -0.16 -7.67 16.72
CA VAL A 491 -1.38 -8.42 17.09
C VAL A 491 -1.78 -9.49 16.05
N TRP A 492 -1.20 -9.43 14.87
CA TRP A 492 -1.36 -10.45 13.81
C TRP A 492 -0.42 -11.65 13.94
N GLU A 493 0.57 -11.61 14.85
CA GLU A 493 1.54 -12.69 15.05
C GLU A 493 1.16 -13.52 16.29
N LEU A 494 1.26 -14.84 16.17
CA LEU A 494 1.20 -15.73 17.33
C LEU A 494 2.50 -15.58 18.12
N GLN A 495 2.42 -15.15 19.37
CA GLN A 495 3.57 -14.92 20.23
C GLN A 495 4.15 -16.25 20.80
N ASN A 496 3.36 -17.32 20.76
CA ASN A 496 3.79 -18.68 21.10
C ASN A 496 2.89 -19.74 20.43
N PRO A 497 3.39 -20.98 20.23
CA PRO A 497 2.66 -22.03 19.50
C PRO A 497 1.34 -22.50 20.14
N VAL A 498 1.13 -22.19 21.42
CA VAL A 498 -0.07 -22.61 22.16
C VAL A 498 -0.98 -21.44 22.51
N GLN A 499 -0.70 -20.27 21.98
CA GLN A 499 -1.54 -19.09 22.17
C GLN A 499 -2.91 -19.32 21.52
N PRO A 500 -4.03 -19.12 22.25
CA PRO A 500 -5.33 -19.08 21.61
C PRO A 500 -5.39 -17.95 20.57
N ALA A 501 -5.94 -18.21 19.41
CA ALA A 501 -6.20 -17.18 18.43
C ALA A 501 -7.38 -16.33 18.92
N PHE A 502 -7.11 -15.13 19.44
CA PHE A 502 -8.13 -14.14 19.76
C PHE A 502 -8.57 -13.34 18.54
N ILE A 503 -7.70 -13.30 17.54
CA ILE A 503 -7.93 -12.59 16.28
C ILE A 503 -7.72 -13.58 15.13
N ILE A 504 -8.35 -13.30 14.01
CA ILE A 504 -8.02 -13.98 12.75
C ILE A 504 -6.79 -13.31 12.15
N PRO A 505 -5.64 -13.99 12.07
CA PRO A 505 -4.45 -13.44 11.45
C PRO A 505 -4.68 -13.24 9.94
N PRO A 506 -3.93 -12.34 9.29
CA PRO A 506 -3.97 -12.21 7.84
C PRO A 506 -3.67 -13.55 7.14
N SER A 507 -4.46 -13.88 6.12
CA SER A 507 -4.18 -15.07 5.29
C SER A 507 -2.94 -14.89 4.43
N ALA A 508 -2.69 -13.64 3.98
CA ALA A 508 -1.49 -13.26 3.23
C ALA A 508 -1.24 -11.76 3.31
N TYR A 509 0.00 -11.35 3.05
CA TYR A 509 0.41 -9.95 2.85
C TYR A 509 0.75 -9.76 1.38
N ILE A 510 -0.04 -9.00 0.63
CA ILE A 510 0.04 -9.03 -0.83
C ILE A 510 0.11 -7.69 -1.54
N SER A 511 -0.17 -6.58 -0.90
CA SER A 511 -0.30 -5.32 -1.63
C SER A 511 0.16 -4.12 -0.81
N SER A 512 0.09 -2.92 -1.41
CA SER A 512 0.37 -1.67 -0.73
C SER A 512 -0.88 -0.87 -0.44
N GLY A 513 -1.79 -0.78 -1.42
CA GLY A 513 -3.02 0.00 -1.35
C GLY A 513 -4.15 -0.69 -2.12
N PRO A 514 -4.72 -1.77 -1.58
CA PRO A 514 -5.82 -2.46 -2.23
C PRO A 514 -7.01 -1.50 -2.41
N SER A 515 -7.63 -1.56 -3.58
CA SER A 515 -8.75 -0.69 -3.93
C SER A 515 -9.92 -1.43 -4.58
N GLY A 516 -9.80 -2.71 -4.84
CA GLY A 516 -10.85 -3.57 -5.34
C GLY A 516 -10.42 -5.02 -5.30
N LEU A 517 -11.37 -5.94 -5.14
CA LEU A 517 -11.16 -7.39 -5.11
C LEU A 517 -12.31 -8.07 -5.83
N THR A 518 -12.00 -9.06 -6.66
CA THR A 518 -13.00 -9.98 -7.22
C THR A 518 -12.42 -11.37 -7.38
N TYR A 519 -13.28 -12.37 -7.42
CA TYR A 519 -12.91 -13.76 -7.69
C TYR A 519 -13.23 -14.11 -9.13
N HIS A 520 -12.35 -14.86 -9.80
CA HIS A 520 -12.54 -15.34 -11.17
C HIS A 520 -12.87 -16.84 -11.17
N PRO A 521 -14.14 -17.22 -11.40
CA PRO A 521 -14.58 -18.63 -11.32
C PRO A 521 -14.19 -19.48 -12.54
N GLY A 522 -13.44 -18.91 -13.50
CA GLY A 522 -13.02 -19.62 -14.71
C GLY A 522 -13.96 -19.47 -15.91
N ALA A 523 -15.01 -18.65 -15.79
CA ALA A 523 -15.92 -18.34 -16.90
C ALA A 523 -15.64 -16.95 -17.48
N GLY A 524 -15.76 -16.79 -18.78
CA GLY A 524 -15.70 -15.51 -19.47
C GLY A 524 -14.37 -15.17 -20.11
N PHE A 525 -13.30 -14.95 -19.36
CA PHE A 525 -11.98 -14.61 -19.88
C PHE A 525 -10.88 -15.19 -18.99
N LEU A 526 -9.64 -15.28 -19.50
CA LEU A 526 -8.47 -15.76 -18.77
C LEU A 526 -8.67 -17.11 -18.07
N GLU A 527 -8.88 -18.16 -18.85
CA GLU A 527 -8.98 -19.53 -18.31
C GLU A 527 -7.76 -19.91 -17.44
N SER A 528 -6.57 -19.35 -17.71
CA SER A 528 -5.37 -19.52 -16.87
C SER A 528 -5.50 -18.96 -15.46
N GLU A 529 -6.41 -18.01 -15.23
CA GLU A 529 -6.66 -17.37 -13.94
C GLU A 529 -7.89 -17.94 -13.23
N ALA A 530 -8.43 -19.05 -13.70
CA ALA A 530 -9.55 -19.73 -13.05
C ALA A 530 -9.21 -20.10 -11.59
N GLY A 531 -10.09 -19.74 -10.66
CA GLY A 531 -9.87 -19.96 -9.23
C GLY A 531 -8.93 -18.93 -8.58
N HIS A 532 -8.59 -17.84 -9.27
CA HIS A 532 -7.80 -16.76 -8.72
C HIS A 532 -8.67 -15.59 -8.25
N PHE A 533 -8.14 -14.86 -7.27
CA PHE A 533 -8.60 -13.53 -6.93
C PHE A 533 -7.83 -12.49 -7.74
N LEU A 534 -8.54 -11.46 -8.21
CA LEU A 534 -7.98 -10.29 -8.88
C LEU A 534 -8.09 -9.10 -7.94
N ILE A 535 -6.98 -8.41 -7.70
CA ILE A 535 -6.90 -7.26 -6.80
C ILE A 535 -6.41 -6.02 -7.55
N CYS A 536 -7.16 -4.91 -7.43
CA CYS A 536 -6.67 -3.60 -7.82
C CYS A 536 -5.74 -3.07 -6.72
N ASP A 537 -4.50 -2.74 -7.06
CA ASP A 537 -3.48 -2.30 -6.10
C ASP A 537 -2.91 -0.93 -6.49
N TYR A 538 -3.16 0.08 -5.66
CA TYR A 538 -2.59 1.41 -5.82
C TYR A 538 -1.24 1.49 -5.10
N ARG A 539 -0.18 1.87 -5.83
CA ARG A 539 1.20 1.95 -5.34
C ARG A 539 1.80 3.36 -5.43
N GLY A 540 0.99 4.36 -5.13
CA GLY A 540 1.43 5.76 -5.10
C GLY A 540 1.49 6.46 -6.45
N SER A 541 1.44 5.74 -7.58
CA SER A 541 1.40 6.32 -8.91
C SER A 541 0.72 5.37 -9.91
N ALA A 542 0.14 5.88 -10.98
CA ALA A 542 -0.50 5.07 -12.02
C ALA A 542 0.45 4.03 -12.63
N GLY A 543 1.68 4.41 -12.95
CA GLY A 543 2.66 3.50 -13.56
C GLY A 543 3.15 2.37 -12.63
N ALA A 544 3.02 2.52 -11.31
CA ALA A 544 3.35 1.47 -10.33
C ALA A 544 2.14 0.63 -9.95
N SER A 545 0.92 1.15 -10.15
CA SER A 545 -0.34 0.50 -9.81
C SER A 545 -0.78 -0.50 -10.89
N GLY A 546 -1.71 -1.37 -10.56
CA GLY A 546 -2.21 -2.36 -11.53
C GLY A 546 -3.22 -3.32 -10.94
N ILE A 547 -3.60 -4.31 -11.73
CA ILE A 547 -4.40 -5.45 -11.29
C ILE A 547 -3.46 -6.64 -11.12
N TRP A 548 -3.54 -7.31 -10.00
CA TRP A 548 -2.75 -8.48 -9.64
C TRP A 548 -3.66 -9.68 -9.48
N SER A 549 -3.14 -10.85 -9.78
CA SER A 549 -3.82 -12.13 -9.61
C SER A 549 -3.12 -12.93 -8.51
N PHE A 550 -3.87 -13.60 -7.65
CA PHE A 550 -3.36 -14.53 -6.65
C PHE A 550 -4.38 -15.65 -6.40
N LYS A 551 -3.90 -16.79 -5.93
CA LYS A 551 -4.71 -17.94 -5.57
C LYS A 551 -4.52 -18.24 -4.08
N MET A 552 -5.61 -18.59 -3.40
CA MET A 552 -5.57 -19.15 -2.06
C MET A 552 -5.39 -20.67 -2.19
N GLU A 553 -4.42 -21.23 -1.42
CA GLU A 553 -4.16 -22.67 -1.36
C GLU A 553 -4.75 -23.29 -0.10
#